data_31746bee99fed1c7c6fe09ac3b2f3878
#
_entry.id   31746bee99fed1c7c6fe09ac3b2f3878
#
_cell.length_a   1.000
_cell.length_b   1.000
_cell.length_c   1.000
_cell.angle_alpha   90.00
_cell.angle_beta   90.00
_cell.angle_gamma   90.00
#
_symmetry.space_group_name_H-M   'P 1'
#
loop_
_entity.id
_entity.type
_entity.pdbx_description
1 polymer ?
#
loop_
_entity_poly.entity_id
_entity_poly.type
_entity_poly.pdbx_seq_one_letter_code
_entity_poly.pdbx_strand_id
1 'polypeptide(L)'
;MSKTILVVEDQEDNRQILRDLLGASGFEMREAGDGEAALAEVAKQRPDLILMDIQLPILDGYETTRRLKSNPDTKGIPIIVVTSYALSGDESKARASGCDAYVTKPYSPRALLAKIKEFLPTP
;
A
#
# COMPACT_ATOMS: atom_id res chain seq x y z
N MET A 1 -10.53 7.76 16.77
CA MET A 1 -10.72 7.98 15.34
C MET A 1 -10.06 6.87 14.56
N SER A 2 -10.71 6.43 13.50
CA SER A 2 -10.20 5.35 12.67
C SER A 2 -9.04 5.83 11.81
N LYS A 3 -8.02 4.99 11.65
CA LYS A 3 -6.94 5.26 10.71
C LYS A 3 -7.38 4.88 9.31
N THR A 4 -6.92 5.63 8.33
CA THR A 4 -7.28 5.43 6.92
C THR A 4 -6.13 4.81 6.16
N ILE A 5 -6.44 3.73 5.44
CA ILE A 5 -5.48 3.02 4.59
C ILE A 5 -5.90 3.18 3.14
N LEU A 6 -5.00 3.69 2.30
CA LEU A 6 -5.23 3.75 0.86
C LEU A 6 -4.71 2.45 0.26
N VAL A 7 -5.60 1.70 -0.38
CA VAL A 7 -5.25 0.46 -1.06
C VAL A 7 -5.14 0.74 -2.55
N VAL A 8 -3.97 0.51 -3.12
CA VAL A 8 -3.72 0.71 -4.55
C VAL A 8 -3.61 -0.67 -5.19
N GLU A 9 -4.66 -1.08 -5.87
CA GLU A 9 -4.83 -2.42 -6.43
C GLU A 9 -5.80 -2.34 -7.61
N ASP A 10 -5.43 -2.91 -8.75
CA ASP A 10 -6.26 -2.81 -9.94
C ASP A 10 -7.38 -3.86 -10.02
N GLN A 11 -7.28 -4.94 -9.24
CA GLN A 11 -8.27 -6.03 -9.26
C GLN A 11 -9.33 -5.80 -8.21
N GLU A 12 -10.60 -5.70 -8.64
CA GLU A 12 -11.72 -5.46 -7.71
C GLU A 12 -11.85 -6.59 -6.69
N ASP A 13 -11.62 -7.84 -7.10
CA ASP A 13 -11.71 -8.98 -6.18
C ASP A 13 -10.71 -8.85 -5.03
N ASN A 14 -9.50 -8.40 -5.34
CA ASN A 14 -8.47 -8.20 -4.32
C ASN A 14 -8.82 -7.01 -3.42
N ARG A 15 -9.38 -5.95 -3.99
CA ARG A 15 -9.85 -4.82 -3.18
C ARG A 15 -10.95 -5.24 -2.23
N GLN A 16 -11.87 -6.11 -2.68
CA GLN A 16 -12.96 -6.58 -1.84
C GLN A 16 -12.43 -7.37 -0.63
N ILE A 17 -11.46 -8.25 -0.85
CA ILE A 17 -10.85 -9.02 0.22
C ILE A 17 -10.23 -8.08 1.25
N LEU A 18 -9.51 -7.07 0.79
CA LEU A 18 -8.86 -6.12 1.68
C LEU A 18 -9.88 -5.22 2.38
N ARG A 19 -10.96 -4.86 1.69
CA ARG A 19 -12.03 -4.05 2.28
C ARG A 19 -12.65 -4.79 3.47
N ASP A 20 -12.92 -6.08 3.31
CA ASP A 20 -13.49 -6.88 4.38
C ASP A 20 -12.49 -7.03 5.54
N LEU A 21 -11.24 -7.32 5.22
CA LEU A 21 -10.20 -7.51 6.22
C LEU A 21 -9.93 -6.24 7.03
N LEU A 22 -9.75 -5.12 6.36
CA LEU A 22 -9.41 -3.86 7.02
C LEU A 22 -10.61 -3.31 7.79
N GLY A 23 -11.81 -3.43 7.23
CA GLY A 23 -13.01 -3.00 7.91
C GLY A 23 -13.24 -3.77 9.19
N ALA A 24 -13.04 -5.10 9.16
CA ALA A 24 -13.19 -5.93 10.35
C ALA A 24 -12.16 -5.59 11.43
N SER A 25 -11.05 -4.98 11.04
CA SER A 25 -9.98 -4.60 11.96
C SER A 25 -10.08 -3.14 12.43
N GLY A 26 -11.13 -2.44 12.02
CA GLY A 26 -11.39 -1.08 12.48
C GLY A 26 -10.73 0.01 11.67
N PHE A 27 -10.16 -0.31 10.51
CA PHE A 27 -9.56 0.69 9.62
C PHE A 27 -10.57 1.19 8.60
N GLU A 28 -10.45 2.44 8.19
CA GLU A 28 -11.16 2.95 7.04
C GLU A 28 -10.32 2.70 5.80
N MET A 29 -10.95 2.36 4.68
CA MET A 29 -10.25 2.07 3.45
C MET A 29 -10.66 3.03 2.35
N ARG A 30 -9.65 3.57 1.65
CA ARG A 30 -9.83 4.28 0.39
C ARG A 30 -9.16 3.45 -0.69
N GLU A 31 -9.55 3.65 -1.95
CA GLU A 31 -9.12 2.77 -3.03
C GLU A 31 -8.63 3.56 -4.23
N ALA A 32 -7.62 3.02 -4.91
CA ALA A 32 -7.15 3.52 -6.19
C ALA A 32 -6.81 2.33 -7.07
N GLY A 33 -7.16 2.41 -8.35
CA GLY A 33 -6.97 1.30 -9.28
C GLY A 33 -5.67 1.35 -10.06
N ASP A 34 -4.91 2.41 -9.96
CA ASP A 34 -3.62 2.56 -10.65
C ASP A 34 -2.77 3.60 -9.92
N GLY A 35 -1.52 3.76 -10.37
CA GLY A 35 -0.59 4.66 -9.70
C GLY A 35 -0.96 6.14 -9.83
N GLU A 36 -1.52 6.54 -10.96
CA GLU A 36 -1.94 7.92 -11.15
C GLU A 36 -3.11 8.26 -10.22
N ALA A 37 -4.09 7.35 -10.13
CA ALA A 37 -5.21 7.51 -9.21
C ALA A 37 -4.74 7.57 -7.77
N ALA A 38 -3.70 6.79 -7.42
CA ALA A 38 -3.13 6.81 -6.09
C ALA A 38 -2.55 8.18 -5.75
N LEU A 39 -1.80 8.77 -6.68
CA LEU A 39 -1.22 10.10 -6.46
C LEU A 39 -2.33 11.14 -6.27
N ALA A 40 -3.39 11.05 -7.06
CA ALA A 40 -4.52 11.97 -6.95
C ALA A 40 -5.25 11.81 -5.62
N GLU A 41 -5.43 10.58 -5.15
CA GLU A 41 -6.10 10.32 -3.89
C GLU A 41 -5.30 10.84 -2.70
N VAL A 42 -3.98 10.69 -2.74
CA VAL A 42 -3.10 11.20 -1.67
C VAL A 42 -3.15 12.72 -1.66
N ALA A 43 -3.21 13.36 -2.83
CA ALA A 43 -3.29 14.82 -2.91
C ALA A 43 -4.60 15.36 -2.36
N LYS A 44 -5.68 14.62 -2.50
CA LYS A 44 -6.99 15.02 -1.95
C LYS A 44 -7.00 14.95 -0.42
N GLN A 45 -6.50 13.86 0.11
CA GLN A 45 -6.47 13.64 1.55
C GLN A 45 -5.39 12.63 1.88
N ARG A 46 -4.46 13.03 2.72
CA ARG A 46 -3.33 12.19 3.12
C ARG A 46 -3.81 10.98 3.92
N PRO A 47 -3.55 9.76 3.44
CA PRO A 47 -3.88 8.57 4.22
C PRO A 47 -2.86 8.35 5.34
N ASP A 48 -3.19 7.48 6.28
CA ASP A 48 -2.28 7.13 7.35
C ASP A 48 -1.27 6.05 6.93
N LEU A 49 -1.62 5.27 5.92
CA LEU A 49 -0.77 4.21 5.39
C LEU A 49 -1.21 3.88 3.98
N ILE A 50 -0.30 3.42 3.14
CA ILE A 50 -0.60 2.98 1.77
C ILE A 50 -0.18 1.53 1.60
N LEU A 51 -1.11 0.70 1.10
CA LEU A 51 -0.80 -0.64 0.60
C LEU A 51 -0.67 -0.52 -0.91
N MET A 52 0.51 -0.78 -1.44
CA MET A 52 0.83 -0.52 -2.84
C MET A 52 1.14 -1.82 -3.57
N ASP A 53 0.25 -2.22 -4.49
CA ASP A 53 0.55 -3.32 -5.39
C ASP A 53 1.60 -2.87 -6.40
N ILE A 54 2.45 -3.79 -6.81
CA ILE A 54 3.49 -3.51 -7.80
C ILE A 54 2.91 -3.56 -9.22
N GLN A 55 2.06 -4.55 -9.50
CA GLN A 55 1.53 -4.76 -10.85
C GLN A 55 0.31 -3.88 -11.11
N LEU A 56 0.57 -2.62 -11.41
CA LEU A 56 -0.48 -1.65 -11.69
C LEU A 56 -0.39 -1.17 -13.13
N PRO A 57 -1.54 -0.87 -13.76
CA PRO A 57 -1.54 -0.24 -15.06
C PRO A 57 -1.14 1.24 -14.95
N ILE A 58 -0.78 1.83 -16.08
CA ILE A 58 -0.46 3.26 -16.24
C ILE A 58 0.84 3.64 -15.54
N LEU A 59 0.92 3.50 -14.23
CA LEU A 59 2.10 3.82 -13.44
C LEU A 59 2.26 2.72 -12.39
N ASP A 60 3.35 1.94 -12.48
CA ASP A 60 3.53 0.79 -11.59
C ASP A 60 3.77 1.21 -10.14
N GLY A 61 3.70 0.21 -9.24
CA GLY A 61 3.81 0.48 -7.81
C GLY A 61 5.17 0.96 -7.36
N TYR A 62 6.25 0.54 -8.01
CA TYR A 62 7.60 1.01 -7.67
C TYR A 62 7.75 2.49 -7.99
N GLU A 63 7.34 2.89 -9.18
CA GLU A 63 7.46 4.29 -9.60
C GLU A 63 6.53 5.19 -8.77
N THR A 64 5.32 4.71 -8.49
CA THR A 64 4.37 5.46 -7.66
C THR A 64 4.97 5.68 -6.26
N THR A 65 5.53 4.62 -5.67
CA THR A 65 6.18 4.71 -4.36
C THR A 65 7.36 5.70 -4.40
N ARG A 66 8.18 5.61 -5.44
CA ARG A 66 9.33 6.50 -5.57
C ARG A 66 8.90 7.97 -5.61
N ARG A 67 7.84 8.28 -6.34
CA ARG A 67 7.32 9.65 -6.42
C ARG A 67 6.81 10.14 -5.08
N LEU A 68 6.08 9.29 -4.37
CA LEU A 68 5.56 9.65 -3.05
C LEU A 68 6.70 9.86 -2.05
N LYS A 69 7.73 9.02 -2.09
CA LYS A 69 8.85 9.12 -1.16
C LYS A 69 9.82 10.26 -1.52
N SER A 70 9.75 10.76 -2.74
CA SER A 70 10.57 11.91 -3.17
C SER A 70 9.90 13.24 -2.87
N ASN A 71 8.63 13.25 -2.52
CA ASN A 71 7.88 14.47 -2.24
C ASN A 71 7.90 14.74 -0.73
N PRO A 72 8.41 15.89 -0.28
CA PRO A 72 8.45 16.21 1.15
C PRO A 72 7.09 16.14 1.84
N ASP A 73 6.00 16.40 1.11
CA ASP A 73 4.65 16.40 1.69
C ASP A 73 4.12 14.99 1.94
N THR A 74 4.66 13.99 1.25
CA THR A 74 4.14 12.62 1.32
C THR A 74 5.17 11.57 1.77
N LYS A 75 6.44 11.93 1.83
CA LYS A 75 7.49 10.95 2.15
C LYS A 75 7.33 10.32 3.54
N GLY A 76 6.60 10.97 4.44
CA GLY A 76 6.36 10.46 5.78
C GLY A 76 5.26 9.43 5.88
N ILE A 77 4.49 9.21 4.80
CA ILE A 77 3.41 8.22 4.83
C ILE A 77 4.02 6.82 4.72
N PRO A 78 3.73 5.91 5.67
CA PRO A 78 4.23 4.53 5.55
C PRO A 78 3.65 3.87 4.31
N ILE A 79 4.51 3.23 3.51
CA ILE A 79 4.10 2.51 2.31
C ILE A 79 4.57 1.07 2.42
N ILE A 80 3.61 0.14 2.37
CA ILE A 80 3.88 -1.29 2.33
C ILE A 80 3.64 -1.76 0.91
N VAL A 81 4.69 -2.21 0.25
CA VAL A 81 4.61 -2.73 -1.12
C VAL A 81 4.18 -4.18 -1.07
N VAL A 82 3.21 -4.54 -1.91
CA VAL A 82 2.73 -5.91 -2.02
C VAL A 82 3.14 -6.45 -3.39
N THR A 83 3.95 -7.49 -3.42
CA THR A 83 4.51 -8.02 -4.65
C THR A 83 4.17 -9.51 -4.81
N SER A 84 3.95 -9.93 -6.06
CA SER A 84 3.68 -11.33 -6.38
C SER A 84 4.96 -12.15 -6.53
N TYR A 85 6.11 -11.50 -6.60
CA TYR A 85 7.36 -12.17 -6.93
C TYR A 85 8.32 -12.20 -5.76
N ALA A 86 8.69 -13.41 -5.35
CA ALA A 86 9.68 -13.62 -4.29
C ALA A 86 11.08 -13.85 -4.88
N LEU A 87 11.32 -13.38 -6.11
CA LEU A 87 12.62 -13.51 -6.76
C LEU A 87 13.58 -12.46 -6.25
N SER A 88 14.87 -12.81 -6.25
CA SER A 88 15.90 -11.97 -5.64
C SER A 88 15.97 -10.53 -6.13
N GLY A 89 15.56 -10.28 -7.37
CA GLY A 89 15.59 -8.91 -7.91
C GLY A 89 14.48 -8.00 -7.39
N ASP A 90 13.36 -8.57 -6.94
CA ASP A 90 12.21 -7.78 -6.53
C ASP A 90 12.37 -7.14 -5.16
N GLU A 91 13.07 -7.82 -4.26
CA GLU A 91 13.35 -7.21 -2.95
C GLU A 91 14.21 -5.97 -3.11
N SER A 92 15.23 -6.02 -3.97
CA SER A 92 16.09 -4.87 -4.23
C SER A 92 15.30 -3.72 -4.84
N LYS A 93 14.39 -4.01 -5.77
CA LYS A 93 13.55 -2.98 -6.39
C LYS A 93 12.62 -2.33 -5.37
N ALA A 94 12.03 -3.16 -4.50
CA ALA A 94 11.16 -2.64 -3.45
C ALA A 94 11.92 -1.69 -2.54
N ARG A 95 13.10 -2.08 -2.09
CA ARG A 95 13.93 -1.23 -1.22
C ARG A 95 14.36 0.03 -1.94
N ALA A 96 14.74 -0.07 -3.21
CA ALA A 96 15.16 1.09 -4.00
C ALA A 96 14.04 2.10 -4.23
N SER A 97 12.77 1.67 -4.18
CA SER A 97 11.63 2.58 -4.31
C SER A 97 11.45 3.46 -3.07
N GLY A 98 12.07 3.09 -1.96
CA GLY A 98 11.95 3.82 -0.69
C GLY A 98 10.80 3.35 0.18
N CYS A 99 10.17 2.22 -0.13
CA CYS A 99 9.06 1.72 0.67
C CYS A 99 9.52 1.39 2.10
N ASP A 100 8.57 1.42 3.02
CA ASP A 100 8.87 1.17 4.43
C ASP A 100 8.88 -0.31 4.77
N ALA A 101 8.13 -1.11 4.01
CA ALA A 101 8.09 -2.56 4.17
C ALA A 101 7.57 -3.19 2.89
N TYR A 102 7.72 -4.50 2.75
CA TYR A 102 7.10 -5.20 1.64
C TYR A 102 6.56 -6.54 2.12
N VAL A 103 5.55 -7.04 1.40
CA VAL A 103 4.90 -8.31 1.68
C VAL A 103 4.78 -9.06 0.36
N THR A 104 5.08 -10.35 0.35
CA THR A 104 4.97 -11.15 -0.86
C THR A 104 3.64 -11.88 -0.92
N LYS A 105 3.05 -11.96 -2.12
CA LYS A 105 1.86 -12.76 -2.36
C LYS A 105 2.26 -14.21 -2.64
N PRO A 106 1.47 -15.18 -2.21
CA PRO A 106 0.27 -15.00 -1.40
C PRO A 106 0.64 -14.71 0.05
N TYR A 107 -0.04 -13.76 0.66
CA TYR A 107 0.17 -13.45 2.07
C TYR A 107 -1.02 -13.96 2.89
N SER A 108 -0.79 -14.26 4.17
CA SER A 108 -1.91 -14.55 5.05
C SER A 108 -2.50 -13.22 5.54
N PRO A 109 -3.84 -13.16 5.72
CA PRO A 109 -4.45 -11.94 6.26
C PRO A 109 -3.85 -11.53 7.60
N ARG A 110 -3.53 -12.51 8.45
CA ARG A 110 -2.92 -12.23 9.75
C ARG A 110 -1.54 -11.61 9.61
N ALA A 111 -0.72 -12.10 8.66
CA ALA A 111 0.61 -11.56 8.44
C ALA A 111 0.55 -10.13 7.92
N LEU A 112 -0.38 -9.86 7.01
CA LEU A 112 -0.56 -8.51 6.48
C LEU A 112 -1.01 -7.56 7.59
N LEU A 113 -1.99 -7.94 8.39
CA LEU A 113 -2.44 -7.11 9.50
C LEU A 113 -1.33 -6.84 10.52
N ALA A 114 -0.51 -7.85 10.80
CA ALA A 114 0.62 -7.67 11.70
C ALA A 114 1.58 -6.62 11.17
N LYS A 115 1.85 -6.65 9.87
CA LYS A 115 2.73 -5.67 9.24
C LYS A 115 2.13 -4.27 9.29
N ILE A 116 0.83 -4.15 9.01
CA ILE A 116 0.14 -2.86 9.09
C ILE A 116 0.22 -2.29 10.51
N LYS A 117 0.03 -3.14 11.52
CA LYS A 117 0.02 -2.70 12.91
C LYS A 117 1.40 -2.27 13.42
N GLU A 118 2.48 -2.66 12.74
CA GLU A 118 3.80 -2.15 13.05
C GLU A 118 3.87 -0.64 12.80
N PHE A 119 3.11 -0.13 11.84
CA PHE A 119 3.08 1.28 11.46
C PHE A 119 1.88 2.02 12.02
N LEU A 120 0.76 1.32 12.21
CA LEU A 120 -0.49 1.89 12.71
C LEU A 120 -1.00 1.08 13.89
N PRO A 121 -0.42 1.26 15.08
CA PRO A 121 -0.90 0.51 16.25
C PRO A 121 -2.36 0.83 16.52
N THR A 122 -3.16 -0.22 16.73
CA THR A 122 -4.56 -0.02 17.10
C THR A 122 -4.65 0.26 18.59
N PRO A 123 -5.60 1.10 18.98
CA PRO A 123 -5.81 1.35 20.42
C PRO A 123 -6.24 0.10 21.16
#